data_6374828fec00ac1825878fbd2c246c36
#
_entry.id   6374828fec00ac1825878fbd2c246c36
#
_cell.length_a   1.000
_cell.length_b   1.000
_cell.length_c   1.000
_cell.angle_alpha   90.00
_cell.angle_beta   90.00
_cell.angle_gamma   90.00
#
_symmetry.space_group_name_H-M   'P 1'
#
loop_
_entity.id
_entity.type
_entity.pdbx_description
1 polymer ?
#
loop_
_entity_poly.entity_id
_entity_poly.type
_entity_poly.pdbx_seq_one_letter_code
_entity_poly.pdbx_strand_id
1 'polypeptide(L)'
;DDAAIESVSLIENENVKVIDASTAHRTNPSWVYGIPELTSKQRDKIKNSKRVCVPGCHASGLIISMKPLFRNKILGKNHKLICHSITGYSGGGSSMINDYENGAFEIFGAQRPYALGLNHKHLPEMKYILKTNKAPIFTPSVGNFKQGMLVMSYIEKKSMKKATNREELIKRSE
;
A
#
# COMPACT_ATOMS: atom_id res chain seq x y z
N ASP A 1 -13.90 8.75 -4.03
CA ASP A 1 -14.00 8.43 -2.58
C ASP A 1 -15.35 8.86 -2.00
N ASP A 2 -15.91 9.98 -2.45
CA ASP A 2 -17.18 10.52 -1.93
C ASP A 2 -18.35 9.56 -2.16
N ALA A 3 -18.46 8.98 -3.37
CA ALA A 3 -19.47 7.97 -3.67
C ALA A 3 -19.40 6.73 -2.77
N ALA A 4 -18.19 6.32 -2.33
CA ALA A 4 -18.05 5.20 -1.40
C ALA A 4 -18.54 5.58 0.02
N ILE A 5 -18.26 6.81 0.46
CA ILE A 5 -18.74 7.33 1.74
C ILE A 5 -20.27 7.42 1.72
N GLU A 6 -20.82 7.99 0.67
CA GLU A 6 -22.28 8.11 0.47
C GLU A 6 -22.94 6.72 0.45
N SER A 7 -22.44 5.79 -0.37
CA SER A 7 -22.99 4.44 -0.47
C SER A 7 -23.01 3.71 0.87
N VAL A 8 -21.97 3.87 1.69
CA VAL A 8 -21.92 3.28 3.02
C VAL A 8 -22.94 3.92 3.97
N SER A 9 -23.17 5.23 3.85
CA SER A 9 -24.16 5.95 4.69
C SER A 9 -25.61 5.55 4.41
N LEU A 10 -25.89 5.04 3.21
CA LEU A 10 -27.23 4.57 2.81
C LEU A 10 -27.55 3.14 3.29
N ILE A 11 -26.60 2.45 3.92
CA ILE A 11 -26.83 1.07 4.39
C ILE A 11 -27.53 1.11 5.76
N GLU A 12 -28.81 0.85 5.77
CA GLU A 12 -29.65 0.79 6.98
C GLU A 12 -29.50 -0.54 7.75
N ASN A 13 -29.26 -1.64 7.03
CA ASN A 13 -29.12 -2.96 7.66
C ASN A 13 -27.72 -3.15 8.25
N GLU A 14 -27.62 -3.10 9.57
CA GLU A 14 -26.38 -3.28 10.30
C GLU A 14 -25.72 -4.66 10.12
N ASN A 15 -26.42 -5.66 9.62
CA ASN A 15 -25.86 -7.00 9.38
C ASN A 15 -25.15 -7.14 8.04
N VAL A 16 -25.24 -6.15 7.17
CA VAL A 16 -24.56 -6.14 5.87
C VAL A 16 -23.05 -6.01 6.08
N LYS A 17 -22.29 -6.92 5.47
CA LYS A 17 -20.83 -6.82 5.38
C LYS A 17 -20.46 -6.00 4.16
N VAL A 18 -19.58 -5.05 4.35
CA VAL A 18 -19.10 -4.15 3.29
C VAL A 18 -17.61 -4.34 3.09
N ILE A 19 -17.21 -4.52 1.84
CA ILE A 19 -15.82 -4.48 1.39
C ILE A 19 -15.69 -3.25 0.50
N ASP A 20 -14.89 -2.27 0.95
CA ASP A 20 -14.65 -1.04 0.21
C ASP A 20 -13.29 -1.08 -0.50
N ALA A 21 -13.30 -0.97 -1.81
CA ALA A 21 -12.09 -0.93 -2.64
C ALA A 21 -11.55 0.50 -2.86
N SER A 22 -12.28 1.53 -2.42
CA SER A 22 -11.84 2.93 -2.53
C SER A 22 -10.72 3.28 -1.54
N THR A 23 -10.22 4.51 -1.60
CA THR A 23 -9.27 5.01 -0.60
C THR A 23 -9.96 5.59 0.65
N ALA A 24 -11.28 5.78 0.62
CA ALA A 24 -12.05 6.52 1.62
C ALA A 24 -11.88 5.99 3.06
N HIS A 25 -11.84 4.67 3.22
CA HIS A 25 -11.87 4.06 4.54
C HIS A 25 -10.55 3.41 4.98
N ARG A 26 -9.48 3.51 4.20
CA ARG A 26 -8.19 2.83 4.48
C ARG A 26 -7.47 3.33 5.74
N THR A 27 -7.76 4.54 6.18
CA THR A 27 -7.22 5.14 7.41
C THR A 27 -8.27 5.30 8.52
N ASN A 28 -9.50 4.82 8.29
CA ASN A 28 -10.57 4.89 9.25
C ASN A 28 -10.41 3.78 10.32
N PRO A 29 -10.32 4.11 11.63
CA PRO A 29 -10.13 3.12 12.69
C PRO A 29 -11.30 2.16 12.87
N SER A 30 -12.50 2.49 12.37
CA SER A 30 -13.68 1.63 12.42
C SER A 30 -13.71 0.57 11.32
N TRP A 31 -12.74 0.63 10.38
CA TRP A 31 -12.61 -0.32 9.28
C TRP A 31 -11.40 -1.23 9.48
N VAL A 32 -11.57 -2.52 9.20
CA VAL A 32 -10.46 -3.47 9.23
C VAL A 32 -9.68 -3.38 7.92
N TYR A 33 -8.39 -3.13 8.03
CA TYR A 33 -7.50 -3.08 6.87
C TYR A 33 -7.24 -4.48 6.33
N GLY A 34 -7.50 -4.72 5.06
CA GLY A 34 -7.64 -6.02 4.42
C GLY A 34 -6.33 -6.73 4.04
N ILE A 35 -5.28 -6.66 4.86
CA ILE A 35 -4.06 -7.49 4.73
C ILE A 35 -4.06 -8.54 5.84
N PRO A 36 -4.34 -9.83 5.54
CA PRO A 36 -4.40 -10.88 6.56
C PRO A 36 -3.10 -11.08 7.34
N GLU A 37 -1.96 -10.79 6.72
CA GLU A 37 -0.61 -10.99 7.25
C GLU A 37 -0.16 -9.83 8.18
N LEU A 38 -0.96 -8.77 8.31
CA LEU A 38 -0.59 -7.58 9.06
C LEU A 38 -0.25 -7.87 10.53
N THR A 39 -1.00 -8.79 11.14
CA THR A 39 -0.75 -9.34 12.48
C THR A 39 -1.29 -10.77 12.57
N SER A 40 -0.85 -11.55 13.56
CA SER A 40 -1.36 -12.92 13.80
C SER A 40 -2.87 -13.02 13.97
N LYS A 41 -3.53 -11.94 14.42
CA LYS A 41 -4.99 -11.87 14.64
C LYS A 41 -5.74 -11.18 13.49
N GLN A 42 -5.04 -10.71 12.45
CA GLN A 42 -5.66 -9.87 11.43
C GLN A 42 -6.63 -10.66 10.55
N ARG A 43 -6.33 -11.91 10.23
CA ARG A 43 -7.21 -12.79 9.46
C ARG A 43 -8.56 -12.97 10.14
N ASP A 44 -8.55 -13.21 11.45
CA ASP A 44 -9.79 -13.34 12.23
C ASP A 44 -10.56 -12.03 12.32
N LYS A 45 -9.86 -10.90 12.45
CA LYS A 45 -10.50 -9.57 12.40
C LYS A 45 -11.20 -9.35 11.07
N ILE A 46 -10.56 -9.65 9.94
CA ILE A 46 -11.16 -9.53 8.61
C ILE A 46 -12.39 -10.43 8.50
N LYS A 47 -12.28 -11.70 8.92
CA LYS A 47 -13.38 -12.68 8.85
C LYS A 47 -14.60 -12.23 9.65
N ASN A 48 -14.39 -11.66 10.82
CA ASN A 48 -15.46 -11.30 11.77
C ASN A 48 -15.93 -9.85 11.65
N SER A 49 -15.28 -9.02 10.84
CA SER A 49 -15.67 -7.62 10.67
C SER A 49 -16.85 -7.46 9.69
N LYS A 50 -17.66 -6.44 9.95
CA LYS A 50 -18.69 -5.96 9.02
C LYS A 50 -18.17 -4.92 8.04
N ARG A 51 -17.00 -4.34 8.28
CA ARG A 51 -16.39 -3.26 7.49
C ARG A 51 -14.92 -3.57 7.22
N VAL A 52 -14.58 -3.83 5.97
CA VAL A 52 -13.23 -4.16 5.53
C VAL A 52 -12.86 -3.24 4.36
N CYS A 53 -11.71 -2.59 4.44
CA CYS A 53 -11.17 -1.80 3.33
C CYS A 53 -10.09 -2.58 2.58
N VAL A 54 -10.17 -2.56 1.24
CA VAL A 54 -9.15 -3.17 0.36
C VAL A 54 -7.94 -2.24 0.27
N PRO A 55 -6.73 -2.73 0.55
CA PRO A 55 -5.50 -1.95 0.49
C PRO A 55 -5.19 -1.44 -0.92
N GLY A 56 -4.48 -0.32 -1.01
CA GLY A 56 -3.86 0.10 -2.26
C GLY A 56 -2.69 -0.80 -2.63
N CYS A 57 -2.51 -1.07 -3.92
CA CYS A 57 -1.51 -2.01 -4.41
C CYS A 57 -0.07 -1.67 -4.00
N HIS A 58 0.39 -0.43 -4.22
CA HIS A 58 1.72 0.02 -3.77
C HIS A 58 1.86 0.00 -2.25
N ALA A 59 0.78 0.36 -1.54
CA ALA A 59 0.78 0.35 -0.08
C ALA A 59 0.91 -1.09 0.45
N SER A 60 0.25 -2.06 -0.17
CA SER A 60 0.36 -3.48 0.19
C SER A 60 1.80 -3.96 0.13
N GLY A 61 2.51 -3.72 -0.99
CA GLY A 61 3.89 -4.13 -1.15
C GLY A 61 4.83 -3.51 -0.10
N LEU A 62 4.70 -2.20 0.14
CA LEU A 62 5.50 -1.52 1.16
C LEU A 62 5.15 -1.99 2.57
N ILE A 63 3.87 -2.11 2.90
CA ILE A 63 3.43 -2.49 4.23
C ILE A 63 3.86 -3.91 4.57
N ILE A 64 3.66 -4.88 3.67
CA ILE A 64 4.05 -6.27 3.90
C ILE A 64 5.55 -6.37 4.14
N SER A 65 6.38 -5.68 3.35
CA SER A 65 7.84 -5.73 3.48
C SER A 65 8.36 -4.98 4.72
N MET A 66 7.76 -3.85 5.09
CA MET A 66 8.26 -2.99 6.17
C MET A 66 7.65 -3.26 7.54
N LYS A 67 6.40 -3.73 7.61
CA LYS A 67 5.69 -3.94 8.88
C LYS A 67 6.43 -4.84 9.88
N PRO A 68 7.03 -5.97 9.46
CA PRO A 68 7.83 -6.79 10.36
C PRO A 68 9.00 -6.03 11.00
N LEU A 69 9.69 -5.18 10.23
CA LEU A 69 10.83 -4.40 10.71
C LEU A 69 10.43 -3.37 11.78
N PHE A 70 9.28 -2.72 11.60
CA PHE A 70 8.73 -1.80 12.61
C PHE A 70 8.19 -2.56 13.84
N ARG A 71 7.49 -3.67 13.63
CA ARG A 71 6.95 -4.52 14.70
C ARG A 71 8.05 -5.05 15.60
N ASN A 72 9.14 -5.49 15.02
CA ASN A 72 10.30 -6.03 15.75
C ASN A 72 11.26 -4.93 16.25
N LYS A 73 10.88 -3.64 16.13
CA LYS A 73 11.67 -2.49 16.58
C LYS A 73 13.07 -2.38 15.94
N ILE A 74 13.27 -3.00 14.79
CA ILE A 74 14.48 -2.84 13.98
C ILE A 74 14.54 -1.42 13.43
N LEU A 75 13.40 -0.93 12.93
CA LEU A 75 13.23 0.46 12.51
C LEU A 75 12.41 1.24 13.54
N GLY A 76 12.78 2.50 13.76
CA GLY A 76 12.04 3.42 14.61
C GLY A 76 10.99 4.21 13.84
N LYS A 77 9.96 4.73 14.51
CA LYS A 77 8.88 5.51 13.88
C LYS A 77 9.36 6.76 13.11
N ASN A 78 10.54 7.26 13.42
CA ASN A 78 11.18 8.40 12.75
C ASN A 78 12.05 7.98 11.56
N HIS A 79 12.13 6.67 11.26
CA HIS A 79 12.89 6.20 10.12
C HIS A 79 12.34 6.81 8.82
N LYS A 80 13.23 7.39 8.01
CA LYS A 80 12.87 7.97 6.71
C LYS A 80 12.73 6.85 5.70
N LEU A 81 11.52 6.44 5.40
CA LEU A 81 11.24 5.47 4.36
C LEU A 81 11.39 6.09 2.98
N ILE A 82 12.09 5.39 2.11
CA ILE A 82 12.18 5.68 0.67
C ILE A 82 11.65 4.45 -0.04
N CYS A 83 10.68 4.64 -0.93
CA CYS A 83 10.04 3.57 -1.67
C CYS A 83 9.95 3.94 -3.15
N HIS A 84 10.49 3.07 -3.98
CA HIS A 84 10.27 3.09 -5.42
C HIS A 84 9.42 1.89 -5.82
N SER A 85 8.48 2.09 -6.74
CA SER A 85 7.60 1.01 -7.18
C SER A 85 7.32 1.11 -8.66
N ILE A 86 7.35 -0.04 -9.32
CA ILE A 86 6.98 -0.17 -10.74
C ILE A 86 5.72 -1.03 -10.80
N THR A 87 4.69 -0.55 -11.49
CA THR A 87 3.43 -1.28 -11.67
C THR A 87 3.09 -1.42 -13.15
N GLY A 88 2.36 -2.48 -13.50
CA GLY A 88 1.71 -2.59 -14.80
C GLY A 88 0.57 -1.58 -14.96
N TYR A 89 0.24 -1.26 -16.19
CA TYR A 89 -0.73 -0.21 -16.53
C TYR A 89 -2.18 -0.52 -16.10
N SER A 90 -2.53 -1.77 -15.90
CA SER A 90 -3.89 -2.14 -15.41
C SER A 90 -4.20 -1.58 -14.02
N GLY A 91 -3.18 -1.27 -13.21
CA GLY A 91 -3.34 -0.63 -11.90
C GLY A 91 -3.87 0.80 -11.95
N GLY A 92 -3.83 1.46 -13.11
CA GLY A 92 -4.36 2.81 -13.32
C GLY A 92 -5.83 2.86 -13.73
N GLY A 93 -6.50 1.70 -13.87
CA GLY A 93 -7.90 1.61 -14.25
C GLY A 93 -8.11 1.72 -15.77
N SER A 94 -9.38 1.80 -16.18
CA SER A 94 -9.79 1.73 -17.59
C SER A 94 -9.14 2.78 -18.49
N SER A 95 -8.99 4.01 -18.02
CA SER A 95 -8.36 5.08 -18.80
C SER A 95 -6.91 4.73 -19.14
N MET A 96 -6.12 4.34 -18.14
CA MET A 96 -4.72 3.99 -18.36
C MET A 96 -4.57 2.71 -19.20
N ILE A 97 -5.45 1.74 -19.05
CA ILE A 97 -5.48 0.54 -19.90
C ILE A 97 -5.68 0.98 -21.37
N ASN A 98 -6.67 1.81 -21.63
CA ASN A 98 -6.92 2.33 -22.97
C ASN A 98 -5.72 3.07 -23.56
N ASP A 99 -5.07 3.93 -22.75
CA ASP A 99 -3.89 4.69 -23.18
C ASP A 99 -2.73 3.77 -23.59
N TYR A 100 -2.50 2.70 -22.83
CA TYR A 100 -1.41 1.75 -23.12
C TYR A 100 -1.72 0.75 -24.22
N GLU A 101 -2.98 0.35 -24.37
CA GLU A 101 -3.40 -0.63 -25.40
C GLU A 101 -3.66 0.03 -26.76
N ASN A 102 -4.06 1.31 -26.79
CA ASN A 102 -4.42 2.02 -28.02
C ASN A 102 -3.61 3.31 -28.27
N GLY A 103 -2.72 3.68 -27.36
CA GLY A 103 -1.90 4.89 -27.48
C GLY A 103 -0.63 4.68 -28.29
N ALA A 104 0.06 5.79 -28.58
CA ALA A 104 1.30 5.78 -29.34
C ALA A 104 2.44 5.10 -28.54
N PHE A 105 3.14 4.15 -29.16
CA PHE A 105 4.27 3.42 -28.54
C PHE A 105 5.39 4.37 -28.11
N GLU A 106 5.64 5.44 -28.83
CA GLU A 106 6.64 6.46 -28.50
C GLU A 106 6.40 7.11 -27.13
N ILE A 107 5.12 7.16 -26.70
CA ILE A 107 4.73 7.71 -25.42
C ILE A 107 4.65 6.63 -24.33
N PHE A 108 4.07 5.47 -24.64
CA PHE A 108 3.71 4.43 -23.68
C PHE A 108 4.66 3.22 -23.69
N GLY A 109 5.61 3.14 -24.63
CA GLY A 109 6.55 2.04 -24.77
C GLY A 109 7.55 1.93 -23.62
N ALA A 110 7.89 3.05 -22.97
CA ALA A 110 8.87 3.10 -21.88
C ALA A 110 8.20 3.20 -20.49
N GLN A 111 8.98 2.86 -19.46
CA GLN A 111 8.57 3.10 -18.08
C GLN A 111 8.44 4.61 -17.81
N ARG A 112 7.36 5.00 -17.15
CA ARG A 112 7.03 6.40 -16.87
C ARG A 112 6.80 6.63 -15.39
N PRO A 113 7.56 7.52 -14.73
CA PRO A 113 7.28 7.94 -13.37
C PRO A 113 6.02 8.82 -13.33
N TYR A 114 5.27 8.76 -12.25
CA TYR A 114 4.08 9.60 -12.02
C TYR A 114 4.00 10.03 -10.55
N ALA A 115 2.98 10.85 -10.21
CA ALA A 115 2.82 11.44 -8.87
C ALA A 115 4.11 12.16 -8.38
N LEU A 116 4.77 12.88 -9.27
CA LEU A 116 6.05 13.56 -9.00
C LEU A 116 5.94 14.69 -7.95
N GLY A 117 4.71 15.15 -7.65
CA GLY A 117 4.45 16.07 -6.54
C GLY A 117 4.54 15.43 -5.16
N LEU A 118 4.91 14.17 -5.06
CA LEU A 118 5.03 13.39 -3.81
C LEU A 118 3.74 13.38 -2.96
N ASN A 119 2.59 13.40 -3.62
CA ASN A 119 1.26 13.45 -2.99
C ASN A 119 0.35 12.27 -3.40
N HIS A 120 0.94 11.11 -3.65
CA HIS A 120 0.19 9.91 -4.08
C HIS A 120 -0.87 9.49 -3.04
N LYS A 121 -2.05 9.08 -3.53
CA LYS A 121 -3.22 8.68 -2.71
C LYS A 121 -2.97 7.51 -1.74
N HIS A 122 -1.89 6.73 -1.91
CA HIS A 122 -1.53 5.65 -0.98
C HIS A 122 -0.64 6.11 0.19
N LEU A 123 -0.13 7.33 0.21
CA LEU A 123 0.73 7.83 1.28
C LEU A 123 0.06 7.87 2.66
N PRO A 124 -1.22 8.29 2.77
CA PRO A 124 -1.93 8.28 4.06
C PRO A 124 -2.01 6.88 4.67
N GLU A 125 -2.41 5.85 3.88
CA GLU A 125 -2.52 4.48 4.38
C GLU A 125 -1.17 3.87 4.74
N MET A 126 -0.11 4.12 3.96
CA MET A 126 1.25 3.69 4.27
C MET A 126 1.71 4.22 5.63
N LYS A 127 1.55 5.53 5.85
CA LYS A 127 1.88 6.19 7.13
C LYS A 127 1.05 5.62 8.29
N TYR A 128 -0.24 5.51 8.11
CA TYR A 128 -1.20 5.08 9.13
C TYR A 128 -0.94 3.64 9.59
N ILE A 129 -0.81 2.72 8.66
CA ILE A 129 -0.64 1.28 8.95
C ILE A 129 0.75 0.96 9.50
N LEU A 130 1.80 1.60 8.97
CA LEU A 130 3.16 1.45 9.48
C LEU A 130 3.39 2.19 10.80
N LYS A 131 2.50 3.13 11.16
CA LYS A 131 2.59 3.99 12.34
C LYS A 131 3.87 4.82 12.36
N THR A 132 4.28 5.33 11.21
CA THR A 132 5.43 6.23 11.07
C THR A 132 5.03 7.68 11.31
N ASN A 133 5.97 8.51 11.80
CA ASN A 133 5.69 9.93 12.04
C ASN A 133 5.57 10.73 10.74
N LYS A 134 6.25 10.29 9.67
CA LYS A 134 6.21 10.92 8.36
C LYS A 134 5.80 9.90 7.29
N ALA A 135 5.12 10.36 6.25
CA ALA A 135 4.88 9.55 5.07
C ALA A 135 6.21 9.18 4.38
N PRO A 136 6.29 8.05 3.68
CA PRO A 136 7.47 7.72 2.89
C PRO A 136 7.67 8.70 1.73
N ILE A 137 8.93 8.88 1.31
CA ILE A 137 9.24 9.42 -0.02
C ILE A 137 8.90 8.30 -0.99
N PHE A 138 7.91 8.54 -1.84
CA PHE A 138 7.37 7.52 -2.73
C PHE A 138 7.43 7.97 -4.19
N THR A 139 8.11 7.18 -5.02
CA THR A 139 8.32 7.45 -6.44
C THR A 139 7.78 6.28 -7.28
N PRO A 140 6.48 6.27 -7.59
CA PRO A 140 5.89 5.23 -8.43
C PRO A 140 6.20 5.45 -9.90
N SER A 141 6.30 4.35 -10.64
CA SER A 141 6.37 4.32 -12.10
C SER A 141 5.40 3.29 -12.65
N VAL A 142 4.91 3.53 -13.86
CA VAL A 142 4.14 2.58 -14.62
C VAL A 142 4.97 2.07 -15.79
N GLY A 143 4.96 0.76 -16.00
CA GLY A 143 5.67 0.10 -17.10
C GLY A 143 4.72 -0.39 -18.19
N ASN A 144 5.25 -0.57 -19.40
CA ASN A 144 4.46 -1.11 -20.52
C ASN A 144 4.32 -2.63 -20.41
N PHE A 145 3.62 -3.06 -19.37
CA PHE A 145 3.16 -4.44 -19.18
C PHE A 145 1.81 -4.40 -18.46
N LYS A 146 0.95 -5.37 -18.73
CA LYS A 146 -0.43 -5.34 -18.25
C LYS A 146 -0.54 -5.45 -16.73
N GLN A 147 0.08 -6.47 -16.14
CA GLN A 147 -0.05 -6.81 -14.73
C GLN A 147 1.29 -7.10 -14.09
N GLY A 148 1.43 -6.79 -12.83
CA GLY A 148 2.60 -7.05 -12.02
C GLY A 148 3.03 -5.82 -11.23
N MET A 149 3.83 -6.05 -10.19
CA MET A 149 4.34 -4.98 -9.34
C MET A 149 5.68 -5.37 -8.73
N LEU A 150 6.61 -4.45 -8.78
CA LEU A 150 7.85 -4.48 -8.02
C LEU A 150 7.83 -3.30 -7.04
N VAL A 151 8.04 -3.59 -5.75
CA VAL A 151 8.18 -2.56 -4.71
C VAL A 151 9.55 -2.68 -4.08
N MET A 152 10.30 -1.59 -4.07
CA MET A 152 11.66 -1.52 -3.52
C MET A 152 11.71 -0.46 -2.42
N SER A 153 12.31 -0.83 -1.29
CA SER A 153 12.60 0.09 -0.20
C SER A 153 14.07 0.02 0.19
N TYR A 154 14.66 1.17 0.44
CA TYR A 154 16.08 1.29 0.77
C TYR A 154 16.24 1.56 2.27
N ILE A 155 17.04 0.75 2.94
CA ILE A 155 17.30 0.87 4.37
C ILE A 155 18.81 0.91 4.59
N GLU A 156 19.30 2.01 5.14
CA GLU A 156 20.70 2.10 5.55
C GLU A 156 20.95 1.26 6.80
N LYS A 157 21.97 0.42 6.80
CA LYS A 157 22.35 -0.43 7.95
C LYS A 157 22.48 0.37 9.25
N LYS A 158 23.08 1.57 9.20
CA LYS A 158 23.25 2.47 10.35
C LYS A 158 21.95 2.98 10.95
N SER A 159 20.83 2.94 10.22
CA SER A 159 19.51 3.36 10.71
C SER A 159 18.75 2.27 11.46
N MET A 160 19.27 1.05 11.46
CA MET A 160 18.71 -0.07 12.20
C MET A 160 19.13 0.02 13.67
N LYS A 161 18.15 -0.08 14.59
CA LYS A 161 18.40 0.01 16.04
C LYS A 161 19.14 -1.17 16.63
N LYS A 162 19.15 -2.33 15.97
CA LYS A 162 19.89 -3.53 16.35
C LYS A 162 20.81 -3.91 15.22
N ALA A 163 22.07 -4.19 15.52
CA ALA A 163 22.99 -4.81 14.59
C ALA A 163 22.40 -6.18 14.20
N THR A 164 21.89 -6.26 12.98
CA THR A 164 21.21 -7.45 12.48
C THR A 164 21.99 -7.89 11.25
N ASN A 165 22.38 -9.16 11.20
CA ASN A 165 22.93 -9.74 9.99
C ASN A 165 21.79 -10.05 8.99
N ARG A 166 22.16 -10.42 7.76
CA ARG A 166 21.19 -10.72 6.69
C ARG A 166 20.23 -11.84 7.07
N GLU A 167 20.73 -12.90 7.68
CA GLU A 167 19.95 -14.09 8.06
C GLU A 167 18.91 -13.76 9.12
N GLU A 168 19.29 -12.97 10.12
CA GLU A 168 18.38 -12.51 11.15
C GLU A 168 17.29 -11.58 10.61
N LEU A 169 17.61 -10.73 9.60
CA LEU A 169 16.63 -9.90 8.92
C LEU A 169 15.59 -10.75 8.19
N ILE A 170 16.04 -11.75 7.43
CA ILE A 170 15.15 -12.67 6.70
C ILE A 170 14.22 -13.38 7.69
N LYS A 171 14.77 -14.01 8.71
CA LYS A 171 14.00 -14.73 9.73
C LYS A 171 12.98 -13.86 10.48
N ARG A 172 13.23 -12.56 10.63
CA ARG A 172 12.31 -11.62 11.31
C ARG A 172 11.32 -10.95 10.36
N SER A 173 11.49 -11.12 9.05
CA SER A 173 10.54 -10.63 8.03
C SER A 173 9.49 -11.67 7.63
N GLU A 174 9.71 -12.92 7.94
CA GLU A 174 8.71 -13.99 7.89
C GLU A 174 7.75 -13.91 9.11
#